data_9567a512da2a94d9b18693efdd3bac57
#
_entry.id   9567a512da2a94d9b18693efdd3bac57
#
_cell.length_a   1.000
_cell.length_b   1.000
_cell.length_c   1.000
_cell.angle_alpha   90.00
_cell.angle_beta   90.00
_cell.angle_gamma   90.00
#
_symmetry.space_group_name_H-M   'P 1'
#
loop_
_entity.id
_entity.type
_entity.pdbx_description
1 polymer ?
#
loop_
_entity_poly.entity_id
_entity_poly.type
_entity_poly.pdbx_seq_one_letter_code
_entity_poly.pdbx_strand_id
1 'polypeptide(L)'
;MEKIQMTTPLVEMDGDEMTRILWKMIKDELLLPFIDLKTEYYDLGLEHRNETNDQVTVDSANATKKYGVAVKCATITPNATRMTEYNLKEMWKSPNGTIRAMLDGTVFRTPIVVKGIEPCVRNWKKPITIARHAYGDVYKNAEIRIPGPGKAELVYTAEDGTETRELIHNFTGAGVIQGMHNLDHSIESFARSCFEYALSTKQDLWFASKDTISKKYDHRFKDIFQEIFDAEYKEKFAEAGITYFYTLIDDAVARIMKAEGGFIWACKNYDGDVMSDMVSSAFGSLAMMTSVLVSPHGYYEYEAAHGTVQRHYYRHLKGEETSTNSVATIFAWTGALRKRGEMDGNAELSAFADRLEKATIATIESGKMTKDLALITTMENPTVLNSRDFILAIREELEK
;
A
#
# COMPACT_ATOMS: atom_id res chain seq x y z
N MET A 1 8.79 -22.09 25.27
CA MET A 1 7.34 -21.80 25.12
C MET A 1 6.79 -22.70 24.04
N GLU A 2 5.58 -23.20 24.20
CA GLU A 2 4.87 -23.88 23.11
C GLU A 2 4.54 -22.86 22.03
N LYS A 3 4.72 -23.24 20.75
CA LYS A 3 4.46 -22.33 19.65
C LYS A 3 2.97 -22.18 19.41
N ILE A 4 2.54 -20.97 19.09
CA ILE A 4 1.16 -20.68 18.67
C ILE A 4 0.87 -21.44 17.39
N GLN A 5 -0.20 -22.25 17.39
CA GLN A 5 -0.56 -23.09 16.26
C GLN A 5 -1.44 -22.31 15.25
N MET A 6 -1.11 -22.36 13.98
CA MET A 6 -1.94 -21.86 12.91
C MET A 6 -2.71 -23.01 12.27
N THR A 7 -3.99 -22.80 11.95
CA THR A 7 -4.85 -23.77 11.25
C THR A 7 -4.84 -23.54 9.74
N THR A 8 -5.12 -22.32 9.33
CA THR A 8 -5.17 -21.92 7.92
C THR A 8 -3.87 -21.20 7.54
N PRO A 9 -3.25 -21.50 6.38
CA PRO A 9 -2.04 -20.81 5.98
C PRO A 9 -2.30 -19.35 5.59
N LEU A 10 -1.26 -18.50 5.75
CA LEU A 10 -1.14 -17.24 5.06
C LEU A 10 -0.59 -17.46 3.65
N VAL A 11 -1.02 -16.69 2.68
CA VAL A 11 -0.31 -16.60 1.40
C VAL A 11 0.91 -15.71 1.60
N GLU A 12 2.09 -16.31 1.49
CA GLU A 12 3.36 -15.62 1.61
C GLU A 12 3.91 -15.32 0.23
N MET A 13 4.05 -14.04 -0.11
CA MET A 13 4.61 -13.56 -1.35
C MET A 13 5.97 -12.93 -1.08
N ASP A 14 7.04 -13.70 -1.30
CA ASP A 14 8.42 -13.21 -1.16
C ASP A 14 8.78 -12.24 -2.29
N GLY A 15 9.84 -11.46 -2.13
CA GLY A 15 10.17 -10.38 -3.04
C GLY A 15 11.64 -10.32 -3.43
N ASP A 16 12.16 -9.10 -3.55
CA ASP A 16 13.47 -8.83 -4.13
C ASP A 16 14.42 -8.07 -3.18
N GLU A 17 15.68 -8.15 -3.50
CA GLU A 17 16.78 -7.31 -3.00
C GLU A 17 16.88 -7.25 -1.46
N MET A 18 17.11 -6.07 -0.87
CA MET A 18 17.31 -5.93 0.58
C MET A 18 16.06 -6.30 1.38
N THR A 19 14.87 -6.06 0.84
CA THR A 19 13.63 -6.43 1.52
C THR A 19 13.45 -7.94 1.64
N ARG A 20 13.92 -8.75 0.69
CA ARG A 20 13.99 -10.21 0.79
C ARG A 20 14.92 -10.67 1.92
N ILE A 21 16.06 -10.00 2.09
CA ILE A 21 16.99 -10.28 3.19
C ILE A 21 16.33 -10.01 4.55
N LEU A 22 15.67 -8.85 4.68
CA LEU A 22 14.93 -8.50 5.89
C LEU A 22 13.75 -9.45 6.15
N TRP A 23 13.05 -9.86 5.10
CA TRP A 23 11.93 -10.80 5.17
C TRP A 23 12.34 -12.10 5.84
N LYS A 24 13.47 -12.65 5.40
CA LYS A 24 14.03 -13.85 6.00
C LYS A 24 14.43 -13.63 7.46
N MET A 25 15.10 -12.52 7.79
CA MET A 25 15.50 -12.21 9.16
C MET A 25 14.29 -12.08 10.10
N ILE A 26 13.23 -11.41 9.66
CA ILE A 26 11.99 -11.25 10.42
C ILE A 26 11.36 -12.61 10.69
N LYS A 27 11.27 -13.48 9.68
CA LYS A 27 10.74 -14.84 9.87
C LYS A 27 11.56 -15.62 10.88
N ASP A 28 12.88 -15.66 10.71
CA ASP A 28 13.77 -16.47 11.52
C ASP A 28 13.82 -15.98 12.98
N GLU A 29 13.83 -14.68 13.22
CA GLU A 29 14.05 -14.12 14.55
C GLU A 29 12.76 -13.73 15.29
N LEU A 30 11.72 -13.27 14.57
CA LEU A 30 10.52 -12.70 15.20
C LEU A 30 9.27 -13.57 15.07
N LEU A 31 9.21 -14.50 14.11
CA LEU A 31 8.00 -15.30 13.88
C LEU A 31 8.19 -16.78 14.21
N LEU A 32 9.11 -17.47 13.57
CA LEU A 32 9.31 -18.91 13.71
C LEU A 32 9.65 -19.39 15.13
N PRO A 33 10.31 -18.59 16.00
CA PRO A 33 10.50 -18.99 17.40
C PRO A 33 9.20 -19.07 18.20
N PHE A 34 8.17 -18.31 17.84
CA PHE A 34 6.93 -18.12 18.60
C PHE A 34 5.70 -18.78 17.97
N ILE A 35 5.70 -18.96 16.66
CA ILE A 35 4.55 -19.46 15.88
C ILE A 35 4.96 -20.71 15.10
N ASP A 36 4.07 -21.69 15.03
CA ASP A 36 4.09 -22.75 14.02
C ASP A 36 3.52 -22.15 12.72
N LEU A 37 4.35 -21.34 12.05
CA LEU A 37 3.97 -20.51 10.92
C LEU A 37 3.66 -21.38 9.70
N LYS A 38 2.40 -21.37 9.28
CA LYS A 38 1.95 -22.05 8.07
C LYS A 38 1.77 -21.02 6.95
N THR A 39 2.48 -21.23 5.84
CA THR A 39 2.36 -20.39 4.66
C THR A 39 2.17 -21.21 3.39
N GLU A 40 1.38 -20.65 2.46
CA GLU A 40 1.39 -21.03 1.05
C GLU A 40 2.36 -20.07 0.37
N TYR A 41 3.57 -20.55 0.08
CA TYR A 41 4.71 -19.71 -0.33
C TYR A 41 4.76 -19.51 -1.84
N TYR A 42 4.93 -18.26 -2.27
CA TYR A 42 5.16 -17.85 -3.66
C TYR A 42 6.38 -16.93 -3.74
N ASP A 43 7.36 -17.30 -4.54
CA ASP A 43 8.52 -16.46 -4.83
C ASP A 43 8.17 -15.46 -5.95
N LEU A 44 7.91 -14.20 -5.58
CA LEU A 44 7.69 -13.10 -6.53
C LEU A 44 8.98 -12.35 -6.86
N GLY A 45 10.15 -12.89 -6.54
CA GLY A 45 11.42 -12.35 -6.97
C GLY A 45 11.51 -12.31 -8.50
N LEU A 46 12.14 -11.27 -9.03
CA LEU A 46 12.15 -10.97 -10.47
C LEU A 46 12.69 -12.12 -11.32
N GLU A 47 13.69 -12.85 -10.82
CA GLU A 47 14.26 -14.01 -11.51
C GLU A 47 13.21 -15.12 -11.70
N HIS A 48 12.53 -15.51 -10.61
CA HIS A 48 11.51 -16.56 -10.67
C HIS A 48 10.26 -16.13 -11.44
N ARG A 49 9.88 -14.87 -11.37
CA ARG A 49 8.83 -14.31 -12.24
C ARG A 49 9.20 -14.39 -13.70
N ASN A 50 10.47 -14.13 -14.06
CA ASN A 50 10.97 -14.27 -15.41
C ASN A 50 10.99 -15.74 -15.88
N GLU A 51 11.33 -16.68 -15.00
CA GLU A 51 11.28 -18.12 -15.30
C GLU A 51 9.85 -18.59 -15.61
N THR A 52 8.88 -18.16 -14.81
CA THR A 52 7.47 -18.56 -14.88
C THR A 52 6.64 -17.69 -15.84
N ASN A 53 7.25 -16.78 -16.59
CA ASN A 53 6.56 -15.78 -17.41
C ASN A 53 5.48 -15.02 -16.61
N ASP A 54 5.83 -14.63 -15.40
CA ASP A 54 4.99 -13.94 -14.41
C ASP A 54 3.73 -14.71 -13.95
N GLN A 55 3.63 -16.00 -14.28
CA GLN A 55 2.49 -16.84 -13.85
C GLN A 55 2.41 -16.94 -12.32
N VAL A 56 3.56 -16.97 -11.63
CA VAL A 56 3.60 -17.02 -10.15
C VAL A 56 2.87 -15.86 -9.48
N THR A 57 2.87 -14.68 -10.10
CA THR A 57 2.09 -13.53 -9.60
C THR A 57 0.59 -13.79 -9.66
N VAL A 58 0.11 -14.37 -10.77
CA VAL A 58 -1.30 -14.76 -10.93
C VAL A 58 -1.68 -15.86 -9.94
N ASP A 59 -0.82 -16.85 -9.77
CA ASP A 59 -1.05 -17.98 -8.85
C ASP A 59 -1.15 -17.50 -7.40
N SER A 60 -0.29 -16.57 -6.98
CA SER A 60 -0.33 -15.98 -5.64
C SER A 60 -1.61 -15.20 -5.36
N ALA A 61 -2.11 -14.46 -6.35
CA ALA A 61 -3.40 -13.75 -6.25
C ALA A 61 -4.58 -14.73 -6.16
N ASN A 62 -4.56 -15.83 -6.91
CA ASN A 62 -5.57 -16.88 -6.82
C ASN A 62 -5.53 -17.60 -5.45
N ALA A 63 -4.34 -17.86 -4.93
CA ALA A 63 -4.18 -18.39 -3.58
C ALA A 63 -4.74 -17.43 -2.52
N THR A 64 -4.54 -16.13 -2.70
CA THR A 64 -5.11 -15.11 -1.79
C THR A 64 -6.64 -15.16 -1.79
N LYS A 65 -7.28 -15.35 -2.95
CA LYS A 65 -8.74 -15.56 -3.02
C LYS A 65 -9.17 -16.84 -2.29
N LYS A 66 -8.36 -17.89 -2.32
CA LYS A 66 -8.64 -19.16 -1.64
C LYS A 66 -8.50 -19.08 -0.13
N TYR A 67 -7.42 -18.46 0.36
CA TYR A 67 -7.08 -18.44 1.79
C TYR A 67 -7.49 -17.16 2.52
N GLY A 68 -7.84 -16.12 1.78
CA GLY A 68 -8.39 -14.85 2.30
C GLY A 68 -7.37 -13.82 2.75
N VAL A 69 -6.16 -14.22 3.15
CA VAL A 69 -5.15 -13.28 3.66
C VAL A 69 -3.78 -13.59 3.07
N ALA A 70 -3.15 -12.54 2.55
CA ALA A 70 -1.77 -12.57 2.06
C ALA A 70 -0.89 -11.57 2.79
N VAL A 71 0.41 -11.87 2.80
CA VAL A 71 1.48 -10.94 3.18
C VAL A 71 2.52 -10.91 2.08
N LYS A 72 2.91 -9.70 1.66
CA LYS A 72 3.74 -9.50 0.47
C LYS A 72 4.98 -8.67 0.78
N CYS A 73 6.13 -9.19 0.35
CA CYS A 73 7.39 -8.48 0.31
C CYS A 73 7.44 -7.50 -0.88
N ALA A 74 8.33 -6.51 -0.83
CA ALA A 74 8.53 -5.60 -1.95
C ALA A 74 9.14 -6.31 -3.15
N THR A 75 8.68 -5.97 -4.36
CA THR A 75 9.08 -6.59 -5.61
C THR A 75 9.58 -5.55 -6.62
N ILE A 76 10.50 -5.94 -7.48
CA ILE A 76 10.99 -5.10 -8.57
C ILE A 76 9.93 -5.00 -9.68
N THR A 77 9.60 -3.77 -10.10
CA THR A 77 8.99 -3.52 -11.41
C THR A 77 10.11 -3.14 -12.36
N PRO A 78 10.44 -3.98 -13.35
CA PRO A 78 11.62 -3.77 -14.18
C PRO A 78 11.47 -2.57 -15.12
N ASN A 79 12.58 -1.88 -15.32
CA ASN A 79 12.79 -0.88 -16.37
C ASN A 79 13.89 -1.38 -17.35
N ALA A 80 14.27 -0.57 -18.31
CA ALA A 80 15.28 -0.93 -19.32
C ALA A 80 16.62 -1.39 -18.69
N THR A 81 17.06 -0.75 -17.61
CA THR A 81 18.29 -1.13 -16.89
C THR A 81 18.16 -2.51 -16.26
N ARG A 82 17.03 -2.80 -15.63
CA ARG A 82 16.75 -4.11 -15.03
C ARG A 82 16.61 -5.22 -16.06
N MET A 83 16.12 -4.92 -17.25
CA MET A 83 16.08 -5.87 -18.38
C MET A 83 17.46 -6.47 -18.66
N THR A 84 18.48 -5.62 -18.72
CA THR A 84 19.87 -6.04 -18.98
C THR A 84 20.48 -6.71 -17.76
N GLU A 85 20.30 -6.15 -16.56
CA GLU A 85 20.88 -6.64 -15.31
C GLU A 85 20.43 -8.07 -14.98
N TYR A 86 19.16 -8.38 -15.18
CA TYR A 86 18.55 -9.68 -14.86
C TYR A 86 18.37 -10.59 -16.09
N ASN A 87 18.83 -10.16 -17.27
CA ASN A 87 18.66 -10.91 -18.53
C ASN A 87 17.18 -11.34 -18.75
N LEU A 88 16.26 -10.39 -18.63
CA LEU A 88 14.84 -10.67 -18.68
C LEU A 88 14.35 -10.94 -20.11
N LYS A 89 13.38 -11.83 -20.24
CA LYS A 89 12.71 -12.16 -21.52
C LYS A 89 11.86 -10.97 -22.02
N GLU A 90 11.22 -10.28 -21.07
CA GLU A 90 10.41 -9.07 -21.36
C GLU A 90 10.34 -8.14 -20.14
N MET A 91 9.85 -6.92 -20.35
CA MET A 91 9.64 -5.94 -19.28
C MET A 91 8.34 -6.26 -18.55
N TRP A 92 8.41 -7.14 -17.56
CA TRP A 92 7.26 -7.62 -16.79
C TRP A 92 6.51 -6.47 -16.12
N LYS A 93 5.18 -6.59 -16.07
CA LYS A 93 4.30 -5.62 -15.39
C LYS A 93 4.58 -5.62 -13.88
N SER A 94 4.09 -4.59 -13.20
CA SER A 94 4.13 -4.53 -11.74
C SER A 94 3.31 -5.66 -11.12
N PRO A 95 3.88 -6.52 -10.25
CA PRO A 95 3.12 -7.53 -9.53
C PRO A 95 1.99 -6.92 -8.70
N ASN A 96 2.24 -5.76 -8.07
CA ASN A 96 1.21 -5.05 -7.31
C ASN A 96 0.02 -4.68 -8.18
N GLY A 97 0.27 -4.22 -9.41
CA GLY A 97 -0.81 -3.90 -10.36
C GLY A 97 -1.64 -5.12 -10.74
N THR A 98 -0.99 -6.26 -11.00
CA THR A 98 -1.66 -7.54 -11.33
C THR A 98 -2.49 -8.06 -10.15
N ILE A 99 -1.90 -8.13 -8.95
CA ILE A 99 -2.58 -8.60 -7.74
C ILE A 99 -3.78 -7.72 -7.41
N ARG A 100 -3.62 -6.40 -7.40
CA ARG A 100 -4.69 -5.44 -7.13
C ARG A 100 -5.83 -5.54 -8.13
N ALA A 101 -5.51 -5.71 -9.42
CA ALA A 101 -6.52 -5.89 -10.47
C ALA A 101 -7.30 -7.20 -10.31
N MET A 102 -6.68 -8.26 -9.79
CA MET A 102 -7.32 -9.57 -9.58
C MET A 102 -8.13 -9.64 -8.30
N LEU A 103 -7.67 -9.01 -7.22
CA LEU A 103 -8.35 -9.02 -5.92
C LEU A 103 -9.44 -7.96 -5.84
N ASP A 104 -9.35 -6.90 -6.63
CA ASP A 104 -10.11 -5.65 -6.49
C ASP A 104 -9.94 -5.03 -5.09
N GLY A 105 -10.33 -3.79 -4.89
CA GLY A 105 -10.39 -3.19 -3.58
C GLY A 105 -9.68 -1.85 -3.43
N THR A 106 -9.46 -1.50 -2.18
CA THR A 106 -8.89 -0.22 -1.74
C THR A 106 -7.62 -0.48 -0.95
N VAL A 107 -6.56 0.29 -1.26
CA VAL A 107 -5.32 0.27 -0.49
C VAL A 107 -5.40 1.33 0.60
N PHE A 108 -5.37 0.90 1.86
CA PHE A 108 -5.28 1.79 3.01
C PHE A 108 -3.84 1.87 3.49
N ARG A 109 -3.30 3.08 3.56
CA ARG A 109 -1.95 3.37 4.01
C ARG A 109 -1.99 4.30 5.22
N THR A 110 -1.43 3.84 6.34
CA THR A 110 -1.48 4.57 7.61
C THR A 110 -0.07 4.72 8.18
N PRO A 111 0.39 5.93 8.52
CA PRO A 111 1.66 6.13 9.19
C PRO A 111 1.72 5.45 10.55
N ILE A 112 2.86 4.84 10.87
CA ILE A 112 3.16 4.30 12.19
C ILE A 112 3.75 5.44 13.02
N VAL A 113 3.02 5.87 14.05
CA VAL A 113 3.43 6.98 14.92
C VAL A 113 4.19 6.43 16.11
N VAL A 114 5.37 6.98 16.34
CA VAL A 114 6.28 6.59 17.43
C VAL A 114 6.74 7.84 18.16
N LYS A 115 6.76 7.79 19.49
CA LYS A 115 7.25 8.90 20.32
C LYS A 115 8.74 9.17 20.03
N GLY A 116 9.08 10.43 19.82
CA GLY A 116 10.42 10.85 19.46
C GLY A 116 10.70 10.89 17.96
N ILE A 117 9.73 10.45 17.12
CA ILE A 117 9.73 10.68 15.67
C ILE A 117 8.60 11.63 15.37
N GLU A 118 8.89 12.91 15.31
CA GLU A 118 7.89 13.96 15.15
C GLU A 118 7.59 14.20 13.65
N PRO A 119 6.30 14.39 13.28
CA PRO A 119 5.96 14.82 11.93
C PRO A 119 6.58 16.18 11.60
N CYS A 120 7.03 16.35 10.35
CA CYS A 120 7.55 17.64 9.89
C CYS A 120 6.44 18.71 9.78
N VAL A 121 5.18 18.32 9.73
CA VAL A 121 4.02 19.23 9.83
C VAL A 121 3.58 19.35 11.29
N ARG A 122 3.80 20.48 11.90
CA ARG A 122 3.61 20.71 13.35
C ARG A 122 2.21 20.39 13.87
N ASN A 123 1.20 20.57 13.03
CA ASN A 123 -0.20 20.37 13.44
C ASN A 123 -0.59 18.89 13.48
N TRP A 124 0.13 18.01 12.80
CA TRP A 124 -0.23 16.59 12.76
C TRP A 124 0.07 15.91 14.10
N LYS A 125 -0.98 15.51 14.78
CA LYS A 125 -0.93 14.86 16.11
C LYS A 125 -1.42 13.41 16.06
N LYS A 126 -2.16 13.06 15.01
CA LYS A 126 -2.77 11.75 14.82
C LYS A 126 -2.46 11.26 13.39
N PRO A 127 -2.40 9.94 13.17
CA PRO A 127 -2.19 9.40 11.84
C PRO A 127 -3.23 9.92 10.83
N ILE A 128 -2.79 10.13 9.60
CA ILE A 128 -3.64 10.43 8.46
C ILE A 128 -3.60 9.21 7.55
N THR A 129 -4.73 8.54 7.40
CA THR A 129 -4.83 7.36 6.55
C THR A 129 -5.20 7.79 5.13
N ILE A 130 -4.42 7.35 4.15
CA ILE A 130 -4.77 7.52 2.74
C ILE A 130 -5.48 6.24 2.27
N ALA A 131 -6.69 6.40 1.75
CA ALA A 131 -7.42 5.34 1.06
C ALA A 131 -7.26 5.54 -0.45
N ARG A 132 -6.49 4.65 -1.08
CA ARG A 132 -6.18 4.70 -2.50
C ARG A 132 -7.05 3.73 -3.27
N HIS A 133 -7.77 4.21 -4.30
CA HIS A 133 -8.44 3.34 -5.25
C HIS A 133 -7.41 2.47 -5.99
N ALA A 134 -7.62 1.16 -6.03
CA ALA A 134 -6.63 0.23 -6.58
C ALA A 134 -6.75 0.00 -8.09
N TYR A 135 -7.65 0.67 -8.77
CA TYR A 135 -7.97 0.47 -10.19
C TYR A 135 -7.93 1.77 -11.00
N GLY A 136 -7.71 1.63 -12.31
CA GLY A 136 -7.90 2.71 -13.27
C GLY A 136 -6.80 3.76 -13.29
N ASP A 137 -7.18 4.96 -13.76
CA ASP A 137 -6.32 6.12 -13.97
C ASP A 137 -5.10 5.78 -14.85
N VAL A 138 -3.96 6.42 -14.61
CA VAL A 138 -2.72 6.22 -15.38
C VAL A 138 -2.16 4.79 -15.27
N TYR A 139 -2.60 4.00 -14.31
CA TYR A 139 -2.16 2.60 -14.14
C TYR A 139 -2.87 1.62 -15.09
N LYS A 140 -3.92 2.06 -15.76
CA LYS A 140 -4.69 1.33 -16.77
C LYS A 140 -4.86 2.15 -18.04
N ASN A 141 -3.79 2.81 -18.48
CA ASN A 141 -3.79 3.71 -19.63
C ASN A 141 -3.48 3.00 -20.95
N ALA A 142 -3.79 3.68 -22.03
CA ALA A 142 -3.28 3.43 -23.37
C ALA A 142 -2.57 4.68 -23.88
N GLU A 143 -1.40 4.53 -24.48
CA GLU A 143 -0.56 5.65 -24.90
C GLU A 143 -0.17 5.52 -26.37
N ILE A 144 -0.15 6.64 -27.09
CA ILE A 144 0.33 6.71 -28.46
C ILE A 144 1.28 7.88 -28.61
N ARG A 145 2.46 7.61 -29.20
CA ARG A 145 3.37 8.65 -29.67
C ARG A 145 2.91 9.15 -31.03
N ILE A 146 2.66 10.43 -31.15
CA ILE A 146 2.28 11.09 -32.40
C ILE A 146 3.55 11.50 -33.15
N PRO A 147 3.80 10.97 -34.37
CA PRO A 147 5.04 11.25 -35.10
C PRO A 147 5.06 12.61 -35.82
N GLY A 148 3.90 13.23 -36.08
CA GLY A 148 3.78 14.48 -36.84
C GLY A 148 2.37 15.03 -36.88
N PRO A 149 2.08 15.97 -37.80
CA PRO A 149 0.77 16.58 -37.89
C PRO A 149 -0.35 15.57 -38.12
N GLY A 150 -1.50 15.79 -37.48
CA GLY A 150 -2.66 14.90 -37.64
C GLY A 150 -3.74 15.19 -36.59
N LYS A 151 -4.86 14.49 -36.70
CA LYS A 151 -6.02 14.61 -35.84
C LYS A 151 -6.08 13.44 -34.86
N ALA A 152 -6.31 13.69 -33.59
CA ALA A 152 -6.56 12.67 -32.58
C ALA A 152 -7.95 12.81 -31.98
N GLU A 153 -8.69 11.71 -31.90
CA GLU A 153 -10.04 11.64 -31.34
C GLU A 153 -10.15 10.52 -30.31
N LEU A 154 -10.97 10.74 -29.28
CA LEU A 154 -11.49 9.71 -28.41
C LEU A 154 -12.77 9.16 -29.05
N VAL A 155 -12.83 7.84 -29.22
CA VAL A 155 -13.97 7.16 -29.88
C VAL A 155 -14.49 6.07 -28.94
N TYR A 156 -15.79 6.08 -28.70
CA TYR A 156 -16.51 4.98 -28.07
C TYR A 156 -17.49 4.41 -29.07
N THR A 157 -17.41 3.12 -29.32
CA THR A 157 -18.33 2.37 -30.18
C THR A 157 -19.17 1.44 -29.32
N ALA A 158 -20.48 1.67 -29.26
CA ALA A 158 -21.42 0.82 -28.54
C ALA A 158 -21.62 -0.54 -29.26
N GLU A 159 -22.20 -1.53 -28.58
CA GLU A 159 -22.46 -2.85 -29.15
C GLU A 159 -23.39 -2.79 -30.37
N ASP A 160 -24.33 -1.84 -30.43
CA ASP A 160 -25.21 -1.59 -31.58
C ASP A 160 -24.51 -0.87 -32.74
N GLY A 161 -23.21 -0.56 -32.63
CA GLY A 161 -22.42 0.14 -33.62
C GLY A 161 -22.52 1.69 -33.55
N THR A 162 -23.29 2.24 -32.60
CA THR A 162 -23.36 3.70 -32.40
C THR A 162 -22.04 4.23 -31.90
N GLU A 163 -21.54 5.32 -32.53
CA GLU A 163 -20.26 5.94 -32.14
C GLU A 163 -20.45 7.30 -31.49
N THR A 164 -19.71 7.50 -30.39
CA THR A 164 -19.50 8.82 -29.78
C THR A 164 -18.07 9.23 -30.01
N ARG A 165 -17.83 10.45 -30.55
CA ARG A 165 -16.51 10.97 -30.85
C ARG A 165 -16.28 12.30 -30.16
N GLU A 166 -15.07 12.45 -29.56
CA GLU A 166 -14.62 13.71 -28.97
C GLU A 166 -13.24 14.06 -29.53
N LEU A 167 -13.07 15.25 -30.06
CA LEU A 167 -11.78 15.72 -30.53
C LEU A 167 -10.83 15.91 -29.34
N ILE A 168 -9.71 15.19 -29.34
CA ILE A 168 -8.64 15.40 -28.36
C ILE A 168 -7.81 16.62 -28.79
N HIS A 169 -7.21 16.55 -30.00
CA HIS A 169 -6.36 17.64 -30.52
C HIS A 169 -6.08 17.50 -32.01
N ASN A 170 -5.87 18.66 -32.66
CA ASN A 170 -5.29 18.74 -34.01
C ASN A 170 -3.80 19.04 -33.89
N PHE A 171 -2.97 18.02 -34.03
CA PHE A 171 -1.51 18.15 -33.91
C PHE A 171 -0.94 18.86 -35.13
N THR A 172 -0.08 19.86 -34.90
CA THR A 172 0.71 20.55 -35.93
C THR A 172 2.13 20.01 -36.02
N GLY A 173 2.50 19.09 -35.13
CA GLY A 173 3.82 18.45 -35.05
C GLY A 173 3.74 17.19 -34.21
N ALA A 174 4.91 16.67 -33.82
CA ALA A 174 5.01 15.50 -32.95
C ALA A 174 4.45 15.77 -31.54
N GLY A 175 3.96 14.72 -30.88
CA GLY A 175 3.40 14.81 -29.54
C GLY A 175 3.13 13.44 -28.93
N VAL A 176 2.31 13.41 -27.88
CA VAL A 176 1.84 12.21 -27.21
C VAL A 176 0.36 12.35 -26.87
N ILE A 177 -0.37 11.25 -26.83
CA ILE A 177 -1.72 11.16 -26.25
C ILE A 177 -1.78 10.00 -25.27
N GLN A 178 -2.64 10.13 -24.27
CA GLN A 178 -2.92 9.12 -23.27
C GLN A 178 -4.43 9.02 -23.07
N GLY A 179 -4.95 7.81 -23.07
CA GLY A 179 -6.32 7.50 -22.69
C GLY A 179 -6.35 6.68 -21.41
N MET A 180 -7.24 7.03 -20.49
CA MET A 180 -7.48 6.27 -19.26
C MET A 180 -8.97 6.05 -19.05
N HIS A 181 -9.32 5.06 -18.22
CA HIS A 181 -10.71 4.72 -17.94
C HIS A 181 -10.90 4.33 -16.47
N ASN A 182 -12.16 4.30 -16.06
CA ASN A 182 -12.58 3.68 -14.82
C ASN A 182 -13.94 2.99 -15.02
N LEU A 183 -14.36 2.22 -14.03
CA LEU A 183 -15.60 1.44 -14.06
C LEU A 183 -16.47 1.83 -12.88
N ASP A 184 -17.76 2.07 -13.10
CA ASP A 184 -18.70 2.47 -12.05
C ASP A 184 -18.68 1.48 -10.87
N HIS A 185 -18.75 0.16 -11.15
CA HIS A 185 -18.72 -0.85 -10.10
C HIS A 185 -17.44 -0.86 -9.27
N SER A 186 -16.28 -0.52 -9.87
CA SER A 186 -15.01 -0.40 -9.16
C SER A 186 -14.98 0.85 -8.27
N ILE A 187 -15.55 1.97 -8.75
CA ILE A 187 -15.70 3.19 -7.95
C ILE A 187 -16.67 2.95 -6.79
N GLU A 188 -17.78 2.24 -7.02
CA GLU A 188 -18.75 1.88 -5.97
C GLU A 188 -18.11 1.00 -4.89
N SER A 189 -17.33 -0.01 -5.30
CA SER A 189 -16.56 -0.86 -4.39
C SER A 189 -15.58 -0.04 -3.54
N PHE A 190 -14.86 0.87 -4.17
CA PHE A 190 -13.95 1.81 -3.51
C PHE A 190 -14.68 2.69 -2.49
N ALA A 191 -15.82 3.28 -2.87
CA ALA A 191 -16.61 4.11 -1.98
C ALA A 191 -17.09 3.35 -0.75
N ARG A 192 -17.69 2.17 -0.94
CA ARG A 192 -18.16 1.33 0.17
C ARG A 192 -17.03 0.90 1.09
N SER A 193 -15.88 0.50 0.53
CA SER A 193 -14.70 0.14 1.31
C SER A 193 -14.21 1.31 2.18
N CYS A 194 -14.21 2.54 1.65
CA CYS A 194 -13.85 3.73 2.42
C CYS A 194 -14.85 4.01 3.54
N PHE A 195 -16.15 3.92 3.29
CA PHE A 195 -17.18 4.15 4.30
C PHE A 195 -17.16 3.10 5.42
N GLU A 196 -17.01 1.81 5.06
CA GLU A 196 -16.91 0.73 6.04
C GLU A 196 -15.64 0.87 6.90
N TYR A 197 -14.51 1.23 6.29
CA TYR A 197 -13.27 1.45 7.04
C TYR A 197 -13.40 2.66 7.99
N ALA A 198 -14.04 3.75 7.55
CA ALA A 198 -14.32 4.92 8.38
C ALA A 198 -15.18 4.57 9.60
N LEU A 199 -16.24 3.78 9.42
CA LEU A 199 -17.09 3.28 10.49
C LEU A 199 -16.32 2.39 11.47
N SER A 200 -15.52 1.44 10.96
CA SER A 200 -14.75 0.51 11.79
C SER A 200 -13.70 1.19 12.65
N THR A 201 -13.09 2.26 12.13
CA THR A 201 -12.05 3.04 12.81
C THR A 201 -12.58 4.27 13.54
N LYS A 202 -13.86 4.59 13.36
CA LYS A 202 -14.53 5.80 13.88
C LYS A 202 -13.78 7.09 13.50
N GLN A 203 -13.44 7.22 12.23
CA GLN A 203 -12.73 8.36 11.69
C GLN A 203 -13.56 9.07 10.62
N ASP A 204 -13.41 10.39 10.54
CA ASP A 204 -13.96 11.18 9.45
C ASP A 204 -13.39 10.72 8.11
N LEU A 205 -14.18 10.84 7.05
CA LEU A 205 -13.76 10.49 5.68
C LEU A 205 -13.80 11.73 4.78
N TRP A 206 -12.67 12.06 4.19
CA TRP A 206 -12.55 13.05 3.13
C TRP A 206 -12.41 12.32 1.80
N PHE A 207 -13.17 12.74 0.79
CA PHE A 207 -12.90 12.35 -0.59
C PHE A 207 -12.53 13.59 -1.41
N ALA A 208 -11.50 13.48 -2.24
CA ALA A 208 -11.04 14.59 -3.06
C ALA A 208 -10.73 14.16 -4.48
N SER A 209 -11.12 15.01 -5.44
CA SER A 209 -10.79 14.90 -6.85
C SER A 209 -10.77 16.30 -7.50
N LYS A 210 -10.61 16.39 -8.81
CA LYS A 210 -10.60 17.68 -9.53
C LYS A 210 -11.78 17.80 -10.49
N ASP A 211 -13.01 17.63 -9.99
CA ASP A 211 -14.24 17.61 -10.80
C ASP A 211 -14.53 18.91 -11.53
N THR A 212 -13.99 20.04 -11.08
CA THR A 212 -14.08 21.33 -11.76
C THR A 212 -13.31 21.39 -13.09
N ILE A 213 -12.30 20.54 -13.27
CA ILE A 213 -11.51 20.40 -14.50
C ILE A 213 -11.89 19.12 -15.22
N SER A 214 -11.86 17.98 -14.55
CA SER A 214 -12.27 16.69 -15.10
C SER A 214 -13.77 16.47 -14.87
N LYS A 215 -14.58 17.18 -15.69
CA LYS A 215 -16.03 17.33 -15.47
C LYS A 215 -16.87 16.08 -15.70
N LYS A 216 -16.30 15.05 -16.32
CA LYS A 216 -16.94 13.75 -16.52
C LYS A 216 -16.27 12.69 -15.65
N TYR A 217 -14.97 12.51 -15.78
CA TYR A 217 -14.21 11.45 -15.10
C TYR A 217 -14.20 11.64 -13.58
N ASP A 218 -13.68 12.74 -13.07
CA ASP A 218 -13.62 13.00 -11.62
C ASP A 218 -15.01 13.26 -11.02
N HIS A 219 -15.90 13.87 -11.81
CA HIS A 219 -17.28 14.14 -11.39
C HIS A 219 -18.05 12.83 -11.13
N ARG A 220 -17.83 11.79 -11.97
CA ARG A 220 -18.46 10.48 -11.77
C ARG A 220 -18.07 9.84 -10.42
N PHE A 221 -16.81 9.96 -10.02
CA PHE A 221 -16.39 9.53 -8.68
C PHE A 221 -17.15 10.26 -7.55
N LYS A 222 -17.26 11.58 -7.67
CA LYS A 222 -17.99 12.40 -6.70
C LYS A 222 -19.46 11.99 -6.60
N ASP A 223 -20.12 11.79 -7.74
CA ASP A 223 -21.52 11.40 -7.79
C ASP A 223 -21.73 10.04 -7.12
N ILE A 224 -20.95 9.03 -7.50
CA ILE A 224 -21.06 7.68 -6.92
C ILE A 224 -20.82 7.69 -5.40
N PHE A 225 -19.80 8.40 -4.93
CA PHE A 225 -19.56 8.52 -3.49
C PHE A 225 -20.75 9.16 -2.78
N GLN A 226 -21.32 10.23 -3.34
CA GLN A 226 -22.46 10.93 -2.74
C GLN A 226 -23.74 10.07 -2.77
N GLU A 227 -24.04 9.44 -3.89
CA GLU A 227 -25.20 8.54 -4.05
C GLU A 227 -25.18 7.40 -3.03
N ILE A 228 -24.02 6.73 -2.87
CA ILE A 228 -23.83 5.64 -1.91
C ILE A 228 -23.89 6.15 -0.48
N PHE A 229 -23.26 7.29 -0.18
CA PHE A 229 -23.33 7.88 1.16
C PHE A 229 -24.75 8.16 1.58
N ASP A 230 -25.51 8.86 0.74
CA ASP A 230 -26.90 9.24 1.05
C ASP A 230 -27.83 8.03 1.19
N ALA A 231 -27.60 6.98 0.38
CA ALA A 231 -28.45 5.79 0.38
C ALA A 231 -28.11 4.78 1.50
N GLU A 232 -26.83 4.61 1.85
CA GLU A 232 -26.39 3.47 2.66
C GLU A 232 -25.68 3.84 3.97
N TYR A 233 -25.07 5.04 4.07
CA TYR A 233 -24.13 5.36 5.15
C TYR A 233 -24.45 6.60 5.98
N LYS A 234 -25.29 7.49 5.50
CA LYS A 234 -25.59 8.77 6.15
C LYS A 234 -26.04 8.61 7.60
N GLU A 235 -26.98 7.71 7.84
CA GLU A 235 -27.50 7.46 9.20
C GLU A 235 -26.42 6.80 10.07
N LYS A 236 -25.70 5.81 9.55
CA LYS A 236 -24.61 5.12 10.27
C LYS A 236 -23.48 6.05 10.68
N PHE A 237 -23.12 7.01 9.82
CA PHE A 237 -22.12 8.04 10.12
C PHE A 237 -22.60 8.99 11.22
N ALA A 238 -23.87 9.41 11.17
CA ALA A 238 -24.48 10.24 12.20
C ALA A 238 -24.50 9.53 13.56
N GLU A 239 -24.89 8.25 13.61
CA GLU A 239 -24.87 7.43 14.83
C GLU A 239 -23.45 7.22 15.38
N ALA A 240 -22.46 7.05 14.49
CA ALA A 240 -21.05 6.89 14.86
C ALA A 240 -20.38 8.22 15.27
N GLY A 241 -21.02 9.36 15.02
CA GLY A 241 -20.48 10.70 15.30
C GLY A 241 -19.30 11.08 14.40
N ILE A 242 -19.26 10.56 13.17
CA ILE A 242 -18.24 10.84 12.17
C ILE A 242 -18.86 11.51 10.93
N THR A 243 -18.04 12.19 10.15
CA THR A 243 -18.47 12.96 8.99
C THR A 243 -17.85 12.47 7.69
N TYR A 244 -18.56 12.66 6.60
CA TYR A 244 -18.07 12.55 5.24
C TYR A 244 -18.21 13.87 4.51
N PHE A 245 -17.21 14.27 3.76
CA PHE A 245 -17.35 15.37 2.81
C PHE A 245 -16.44 15.22 1.59
N TYR A 246 -16.89 15.83 0.50
CA TYR A 246 -16.13 15.99 -0.73
C TYR A 246 -15.48 17.38 -0.79
N THR A 247 -14.26 17.46 -1.30
CA THR A 247 -13.59 18.73 -1.62
C THR A 247 -12.69 18.58 -2.87
N LEU A 248 -12.25 19.71 -3.43
CA LEU A 248 -11.26 19.68 -4.50
C LEU A 248 -9.90 19.22 -3.96
N ILE A 249 -9.14 18.47 -4.75
CA ILE A 249 -7.89 17.87 -4.30
C ILE A 249 -6.85 18.91 -3.86
N ASP A 250 -6.78 20.05 -4.54
CA ASP A 250 -5.90 21.16 -4.16
C ASP A 250 -6.35 21.82 -2.83
N ASP A 251 -7.65 21.90 -2.58
CA ASP A 251 -8.18 22.35 -1.29
C ASP A 251 -7.90 21.33 -0.18
N ALA A 252 -8.02 20.02 -0.47
CA ALA A 252 -7.63 18.96 0.47
C ALA A 252 -6.15 19.07 0.86
N VAL A 253 -5.24 19.30 -0.10
CA VAL A 253 -3.81 19.51 0.16
C VAL A 253 -3.59 20.73 1.07
N ALA A 254 -4.32 21.81 0.87
CA ALA A 254 -4.22 22.99 1.74
C ALA A 254 -4.79 22.74 3.16
N ARG A 255 -5.89 21.98 3.26
CA ARG A 255 -6.55 21.64 4.52
C ARG A 255 -5.73 20.69 5.38
N ILE A 256 -5.12 19.67 4.77
CA ILE A 256 -4.33 18.66 5.49
C ILE A 256 -3.17 19.30 6.26
N MET A 257 -2.54 20.35 5.72
CA MET A 257 -1.45 21.08 6.37
C MET A 257 -1.87 21.81 7.65
N LYS A 258 -3.15 22.07 7.81
CA LYS A 258 -3.74 22.76 8.98
C LYS A 258 -4.48 21.83 9.93
N ALA A 259 -4.76 20.60 9.48
CA ALA A 259 -5.48 19.60 10.27
C ALA A 259 -4.59 18.97 11.35
N GLU A 260 -5.21 18.38 12.36
CA GLU A 260 -4.51 17.61 13.41
C GLU A 260 -4.25 16.15 13.01
N GLY A 261 -4.89 15.68 11.96
CA GLY A 261 -4.94 14.26 11.59
C GLY A 261 -6.11 13.51 12.22
N GLY A 262 -6.04 12.17 12.19
CA GLY A 262 -7.09 11.31 12.75
C GLY A 262 -8.28 11.12 11.80
N PHE A 263 -8.08 11.24 10.51
CA PHE A 263 -9.08 11.04 9.47
C PHE A 263 -8.55 10.21 8.31
N ILE A 264 -9.46 9.77 7.47
CA ILE A 264 -9.16 9.05 6.23
C ILE A 264 -9.33 10.01 5.06
N TRP A 265 -8.33 10.03 4.18
CA TRP A 265 -8.40 10.78 2.93
C TRP A 265 -8.45 9.82 1.75
N ALA A 266 -9.62 9.69 1.14
CA ALA A 266 -9.84 8.87 -0.04
C ALA A 266 -9.41 9.63 -1.31
N CYS A 267 -8.64 8.95 -2.14
CA CYS A 267 -8.04 9.47 -3.38
C CYS A 267 -8.20 8.47 -4.52
N LYS A 268 -8.30 8.97 -5.75
CA LYS A 268 -8.15 8.15 -6.94
C LYS A 268 -6.77 7.47 -6.95
N ASN A 269 -6.55 6.53 -7.86
CA ASN A 269 -5.38 5.67 -7.86
C ASN A 269 -4.05 6.46 -7.85
N TYR A 270 -3.84 7.35 -8.82
CA TYR A 270 -2.60 8.14 -8.91
C TYR A 270 -2.48 9.17 -7.78
N ASP A 271 -3.55 9.88 -7.50
CA ASP A 271 -3.57 10.86 -6.40
C ASP A 271 -3.23 10.19 -5.07
N GLY A 272 -3.79 9.02 -4.81
CA GLY A 272 -3.53 8.24 -3.60
C GLY A 272 -2.10 7.70 -3.49
N ASP A 273 -1.49 7.34 -4.62
CA ASP A 273 -0.08 6.93 -4.66
C ASP A 273 0.84 8.08 -4.21
N VAL A 274 0.69 9.24 -4.84
CA VAL A 274 1.52 10.40 -4.54
C VAL A 274 1.26 10.94 -3.12
N MET A 275 -0.02 11.05 -2.72
CA MET A 275 -0.38 11.61 -1.41
C MET A 275 0.00 10.68 -0.25
N SER A 276 -0.06 9.36 -0.42
CA SER A 276 0.39 8.44 0.62
C SER A 276 1.89 8.55 0.88
N ASP A 277 2.70 8.68 -0.16
CA ASP A 277 4.15 8.86 -0.02
C ASP A 277 4.48 10.22 0.62
N MET A 278 3.77 11.28 0.25
CA MET A 278 3.93 12.60 0.88
C MET A 278 3.60 12.55 2.38
N VAL A 279 2.46 11.98 2.74
CA VAL A 279 2.02 11.88 4.14
C VAL A 279 2.99 11.03 4.95
N SER A 280 3.40 9.87 4.43
CA SER A 280 4.35 8.99 5.10
C SER A 280 5.70 9.66 5.32
N SER A 281 6.24 10.32 4.29
CA SER A 281 7.50 11.06 4.39
C SER A 281 7.41 12.17 5.44
N ALA A 282 6.29 12.86 5.53
CA ALA A 282 6.06 13.91 6.50
C ALA A 282 5.88 13.39 7.94
N PHE A 283 5.44 12.14 8.12
CA PHE A 283 5.43 11.46 9.43
C PHE A 283 6.78 10.84 9.82
N GLY A 284 7.78 10.92 8.93
CA GLY A 284 9.15 10.54 9.23
C GLY A 284 9.83 9.70 8.16
N SER A 285 9.24 8.60 7.71
CA SER A 285 9.85 7.68 6.74
C SER A 285 8.80 6.84 6.03
N LEU A 286 9.02 6.52 4.74
CA LEU A 286 8.23 5.53 4.00
C LEU A 286 8.25 4.14 4.66
N ALA A 287 9.35 3.83 5.38
CA ALA A 287 9.47 2.59 6.14
C ALA A 287 8.65 2.57 7.46
N MET A 288 7.93 3.66 7.74
CA MET A 288 7.04 3.81 8.89
C MET A 288 5.58 3.92 8.46
N MET A 289 5.18 3.18 7.43
CA MET A 289 3.82 3.19 6.91
C MET A 289 3.31 1.77 6.70
N THR A 290 2.14 1.46 7.27
CA THR A 290 1.40 0.22 6.96
C THR A 290 0.70 0.36 5.62
N SER A 291 0.50 -0.75 4.92
CA SER A 291 -0.28 -0.82 3.69
C SER A 291 -1.10 -2.10 3.67
N VAL A 292 -2.37 -1.99 3.41
CA VAL A 292 -3.27 -3.13 3.25
C VAL A 292 -4.23 -2.91 2.10
N LEU A 293 -4.31 -3.88 1.19
CA LEU A 293 -5.39 -3.99 0.22
C LEU A 293 -6.57 -4.69 0.89
N VAL A 294 -7.70 -4.02 0.92
CA VAL A 294 -8.98 -4.57 1.40
C VAL A 294 -9.90 -4.77 0.21
N SER A 295 -10.16 -6.02 -0.13
CA SER A 295 -11.07 -6.39 -1.22
C SER A 295 -12.52 -6.39 -0.74
N PRO A 296 -13.49 -5.96 -1.58
CA PRO A 296 -14.93 -6.06 -1.26
C PRO A 296 -15.41 -7.51 -1.14
N HIS A 297 -14.59 -8.46 -1.61
CA HIS A 297 -14.88 -9.89 -1.55
C HIS A 297 -14.32 -10.59 -0.30
N GLY A 298 -13.79 -9.81 0.67
CA GLY A 298 -13.24 -10.33 1.93
C GLY A 298 -11.81 -10.86 1.83
N TYR A 299 -11.04 -10.43 0.82
CA TYR A 299 -9.61 -10.71 0.71
C TYR A 299 -8.78 -9.56 1.26
N TYR A 300 -7.63 -9.89 1.83
CA TYR A 300 -6.71 -8.93 2.41
C TYR A 300 -5.28 -9.22 1.96
N GLU A 301 -4.55 -8.20 1.52
CA GLU A 301 -3.13 -8.33 1.22
C GLU A 301 -2.37 -7.21 1.92
N TYR A 302 -1.47 -7.61 2.84
CA TYR A 302 -0.65 -6.73 3.64
C TYR A 302 0.74 -6.61 3.03
N GLU A 303 1.23 -5.39 2.87
CA GLU A 303 2.56 -5.13 2.31
C GLU A 303 3.25 -3.95 3.00
N ALA A 304 4.57 -3.82 2.84
CA ALA A 304 5.25 -2.56 3.10
C ALA A 304 5.06 -1.62 1.90
N ALA A 305 4.77 -0.35 2.16
CA ALA A 305 4.51 0.62 1.10
C ALA A 305 5.77 1.09 0.34
N HIS A 306 6.96 0.76 0.83
CA HIS A 306 8.25 1.11 0.20
C HIS A 306 8.72 0.08 -0.81
N GLY A 307 9.74 0.43 -1.62
CA GLY A 307 10.37 -0.47 -2.59
C GLY A 307 11.40 -1.41 -1.98
N THR A 308 12.18 -2.07 -2.84
CA THR A 308 13.11 -3.16 -2.50
C THR A 308 14.42 -2.72 -1.82
N VAL A 309 14.66 -1.40 -1.67
CA VAL A 309 15.86 -0.80 -1.06
C VAL A 309 17.16 -1.22 -1.76
N GLN A 310 17.19 -1.08 -3.08
CA GLN A 310 18.28 -1.46 -3.98
C GLN A 310 19.66 -1.00 -3.52
N ARG A 311 19.81 0.25 -3.07
CA ARG A 311 21.12 0.79 -2.64
C ARG A 311 21.72 0.00 -1.48
N HIS A 312 20.91 -0.41 -0.50
CA HIS A 312 21.38 -1.22 0.62
C HIS A 312 21.67 -2.65 0.18
N TYR A 313 20.92 -3.19 -0.77
CA TYR A 313 21.19 -4.52 -1.32
C TYR A 313 22.56 -4.61 -1.97
N TYR A 314 22.94 -3.64 -2.82
CA TYR A 314 24.28 -3.64 -3.43
C TYR A 314 25.42 -3.47 -2.42
N ARG A 315 25.20 -2.78 -1.32
CA ARG A 315 26.15 -2.72 -0.21
C ARG A 315 26.25 -4.06 0.50
N HIS A 316 25.10 -4.68 0.78
CA HIS A 316 25.03 -6.01 1.38
C HIS A 316 25.80 -7.06 0.55
N LEU A 317 25.65 -7.05 -0.78
CA LEU A 317 26.40 -7.96 -1.68
C LEU A 317 27.92 -7.78 -1.60
N LYS A 318 28.40 -6.60 -1.19
CA LYS A 318 29.84 -6.32 -0.94
C LYS A 318 30.29 -6.70 0.46
N GLY A 319 29.42 -7.29 1.27
CA GLY A 319 29.70 -7.62 2.68
C GLY A 319 29.67 -6.42 3.62
N GLU A 320 29.11 -5.27 3.18
CA GLU A 320 28.98 -4.10 4.03
C GLU A 320 27.72 -4.22 4.91
N GLU A 321 27.83 -3.78 6.15
CA GLU A 321 26.67 -3.65 7.03
C GLU A 321 25.75 -2.54 6.54
N THR A 322 24.45 -2.78 6.65
CA THR A 322 23.41 -1.79 6.33
C THR A 322 22.48 -1.59 7.51
N SER A 323 21.99 -0.38 7.66
CA SER A 323 20.95 -0.03 8.62
C SER A 323 19.66 0.26 7.85
N THR A 324 18.97 -0.82 7.49
CA THR A 324 17.70 -0.77 6.75
C THR A 324 16.56 -0.90 7.74
N ASN A 325 15.62 0.03 7.68
CA ASN A 325 14.43 0.02 8.52
C ASN A 325 13.48 -1.10 8.10
N SER A 326 13.16 -2.00 9.02
CA SER A 326 12.27 -3.15 8.80
C SER A 326 10.86 -2.98 9.37
N VAL A 327 10.54 -1.83 9.95
CA VAL A 327 9.29 -1.61 10.70
C VAL A 327 8.06 -1.87 9.83
N ALA A 328 7.97 -1.27 8.64
CA ALA A 328 6.82 -1.48 7.76
C ALA A 328 6.67 -2.96 7.34
N THR A 329 7.77 -3.67 7.14
CA THR A 329 7.74 -5.11 6.81
C THR A 329 7.27 -5.95 8.00
N ILE A 330 7.71 -5.62 9.23
CA ILE A 330 7.21 -6.27 10.45
C ILE A 330 5.71 -6.03 10.59
N PHE A 331 5.24 -4.80 10.36
CA PHE A 331 3.82 -4.45 10.45
C PHE A 331 2.97 -5.08 9.34
N ALA A 332 3.54 -5.35 8.17
CA ALA A 332 2.86 -6.16 7.16
C ALA A 332 2.60 -7.58 7.67
N TRP A 333 3.60 -8.22 8.27
CA TRP A 333 3.45 -9.54 8.90
C TRP A 333 2.44 -9.53 10.04
N THR A 334 2.54 -8.57 10.97
CA THR A 334 1.63 -8.51 12.12
C THR A 334 0.20 -8.23 11.69
N GLY A 335 -0.01 -7.36 10.71
CA GLY A 335 -1.33 -7.11 10.12
C GLY A 335 -1.95 -8.38 9.53
N ALA A 336 -1.18 -9.13 8.74
CA ALA A 336 -1.64 -10.39 8.15
C ALA A 336 -1.92 -11.47 9.21
N LEU A 337 -1.05 -11.61 10.22
CA LEU A 337 -1.23 -12.56 11.32
C LEU A 337 -2.46 -12.21 12.16
N ARG A 338 -2.66 -10.95 12.49
CA ARG A 338 -3.85 -10.46 13.21
C ARG A 338 -5.12 -10.80 12.44
N LYS A 339 -5.14 -10.46 11.14
CA LYS A 339 -6.30 -10.74 10.29
C LYS A 339 -6.56 -12.23 10.17
N ARG A 340 -5.53 -13.05 10.02
CA ARG A 340 -5.66 -14.51 10.01
C ARG A 340 -6.21 -15.03 11.34
N GLY A 341 -5.70 -14.50 12.46
CA GLY A 341 -6.20 -14.82 13.80
C GLY A 341 -7.69 -14.47 13.98
N GLU A 342 -8.10 -13.30 13.52
CA GLU A 342 -9.52 -12.88 13.51
C GLU A 342 -10.40 -13.82 12.71
N MET A 343 -9.98 -14.19 11.49
CA MET A 343 -10.77 -15.04 10.59
C MET A 343 -10.86 -16.49 11.08
N ASP A 344 -9.82 -16.98 11.76
CA ASP A 344 -9.76 -18.35 12.29
C ASP A 344 -10.27 -18.47 13.75
N GLY A 345 -10.63 -17.34 14.39
CA GLY A 345 -10.96 -17.32 15.81
C GLY A 345 -9.76 -17.62 16.73
N ASN A 346 -8.54 -17.39 16.26
CA ASN A 346 -7.29 -17.64 17.00
C ASN A 346 -6.83 -16.37 17.71
N ALA A 347 -7.32 -16.17 18.92
CA ALA A 347 -7.03 -14.98 19.73
C ALA A 347 -5.54 -14.88 20.13
N GLU A 348 -4.84 -16.01 20.28
CA GLU A 348 -3.41 -16.02 20.62
C GLU A 348 -2.56 -15.47 19.49
N LEU A 349 -2.92 -15.80 18.24
CA LEU A 349 -2.24 -15.28 17.04
C LEU A 349 -2.42 -13.77 16.90
N SER A 350 -3.64 -13.26 17.11
CA SER A 350 -3.92 -11.82 17.11
C SER A 350 -3.20 -11.08 18.24
N ALA A 351 -3.20 -11.64 19.45
CA ALA A 351 -2.48 -11.09 20.59
C ALA A 351 -0.96 -11.07 20.39
N PHE A 352 -0.40 -12.08 19.72
CA PHE A 352 1.01 -12.11 19.36
C PHE A 352 1.36 -10.96 18.40
N ALA A 353 0.55 -10.75 17.37
CA ALA A 353 0.74 -9.64 16.43
C ALA A 353 0.78 -8.29 17.17
N ASP A 354 -0.15 -8.07 18.11
CA ASP A 354 -0.18 -6.85 18.93
C ASP A 354 1.05 -6.69 19.82
N ARG A 355 1.56 -7.79 20.41
CA ARG A 355 2.79 -7.77 21.23
C ARG A 355 4.01 -7.43 20.38
N LEU A 356 4.13 -8.00 19.18
CA LEU A 356 5.26 -7.73 18.29
C LEU A 356 5.27 -6.27 17.83
N GLU A 357 4.11 -5.69 17.51
CA GLU A 357 4.01 -4.26 17.20
C GLU A 357 4.42 -3.39 18.39
N LYS A 358 3.93 -3.70 19.58
CA LYS A 358 4.31 -2.98 20.82
C LYS A 358 5.81 -3.09 21.09
N ALA A 359 6.40 -4.27 20.94
CA ALA A 359 7.84 -4.46 21.11
C ALA A 359 8.66 -3.68 20.10
N THR A 360 8.20 -3.60 18.82
CA THR A 360 8.84 -2.82 17.79
C THR A 360 8.82 -1.33 18.13
N ILE A 361 7.67 -0.80 18.54
CA ILE A 361 7.51 0.60 18.95
C ILE A 361 8.36 0.90 20.20
N ALA A 362 8.29 0.05 21.23
CA ALA A 362 9.05 0.21 22.48
C ALA A 362 10.56 0.21 22.23
N THR A 363 11.06 -0.62 21.30
CA THR A 363 12.47 -0.62 20.91
C THR A 363 12.91 0.75 20.40
N ILE A 364 12.13 1.36 19.49
CA ILE A 364 12.43 2.69 18.96
C ILE A 364 12.33 3.75 20.06
N GLU A 365 11.27 3.71 20.86
CA GLU A 365 11.03 4.64 21.98
C GLU A 365 12.08 4.54 23.08
N SER A 366 12.78 3.41 23.20
CA SER A 366 13.95 3.26 24.08
C SER A 366 15.24 3.92 23.53
N GLY A 367 15.19 4.50 22.35
CA GLY A 367 16.33 5.12 21.66
C GLY A 367 17.14 4.17 20.77
N LYS A 368 16.76 2.89 20.64
CA LYS A 368 17.39 1.92 19.74
C LYS A 368 16.70 1.93 18.38
N MET A 369 17.36 2.36 17.32
CA MET A 369 16.72 2.56 16.03
C MET A 369 17.68 2.43 14.85
N THR A 370 17.12 2.33 13.65
CA THR A 370 17.89 2.36 12.41
C THR A 370 18.34 3.79 12.05
N LYS A 371 19.32 3.90 11.16
CA LYS A 371 19.98 5.16 10.82
C LYS A 371 19.03 6.23 10.28
N ASP A 372 18.04 5.83 9.48
CA ASP A 372 17.01 6.75 8.93
C ASP A 372 16.21 7.42 10.04
N LEU A 373 15.79 6.67 11.06
CA LEU A 373 15.07 7.20 12.21
C LEU A 373 15.99 8.04 13.13
N ALA A 374 17.23 7.61 13.31
CA ALA A 374 18.19 8.34 14.13
C ALA A 374 18.54 9.74 13.56
N LEU A 375 18.37 9.93 12.24
CA LEU A 375 18.58 11.23 11.60
C LEU A 375 17.44 12.24 11.82
N ILE A 376 16.26 11.75 12.21
CA ILE A 376 15.05 12.59 12.33
C ILE A 376 14.46 12.58 13.74
N THR A 377 14.98 11.72 14.64
CA THR A 377 14.49 11.64 16.02
C THR A 377 14.78 12.91 16.80
N THR A 378 13.89 13.26 17.72
CA THR A 378 14.08 14.31 18.72
C THR A 378 14.77 13.82 19.99
N MET A 379 15.10 12.53 20.07
CA MET A 379 15.78 11.93 21.22
C MET A 379 17.27 12.29 21.23
N GLU A 380 17.80 12.58 22.40
CA GLU A 380 19.24 12.80 22.59
C GLU A 380 19.99 11.46 22.56
N ASN A 381 21.10 11.42 21.79
CA ASN A 381 22.02 10.27 21.73
C ASN A 381 21.35 8.92 21.40
N PRO A 382 20.61 8.77 20.29
CA PRO A 382 20.02 7.50 19.92
C PRO A 382 21.11 6.47 19.58
N THR A 383 20.85 5.21 19.92
CA THR A 383 21.68 4.09 19.53
C THR A 383 21.34 3.65 18.12
N VAL A 384 22.22 3.91 17.18
CA VAL A 384 22.04 3.50 15.78
C VAL A 384 22.41 2.03 15.63
N LEU A 385 21.46 1.21 15.20
CA LEU A 385 21.63 -0.21 14.97
C LEU A 385 21.67 -0.54 13.48
N ASN A 386 22.44 -1.57 13.09
CA ASN A 386 22.32 -2.18 11.77
C ASN A 386 21.01 -2.96 11.66
N SER A 387 20.69 -3.44 10.46
CA SER A 387 19.41 -4.11 10.18
C SER A 387 19.18 -5.34 11.07
N ARG A 388 20.22 -6.16 11.29
CA ARG A 388 20.13 -7.38 12.10
C ARG A 388 19.99 -7.06 13.58
N ASP A 389 20.84 -6.19 14.10
CA ASP A 389 20.83 -5.82 15.52
C ASP A 389 19.53 -5.12 15.91
N PHE A 390 18.92 -4.37 14.99
CA PHE A 390 17.61 -3.77 15.22
C PHE A 390 16.52 -4.86 15.39
N ILE A 391 16.50 -5.87 14.51
CA ILE A 391 15.56 -7.00 14.62
C ILE A 391 15.80 -7.78 15.91
N LEU A 392 17.07 -8.02 16.29
CA LEU A 392 17.39 -8.69 17.56
C LEU A 392 16.98 -7.87 18.78
N ALA A 393 17.14 -6.55 18.75
CA ALA A 393 16.66 -5.67 19.82
C ALA A 393 15.13 -5.72 19.99
N ILE A 394 14.38 -5.84 18.89
CA ILE A 394 12.93 -6.05 18.92
C ILE A 394 12.60 -7.41 19.55
N ARG A 395 13.34 -8.46 19.21
CA ARG A 395 13.18 -9.78 19.82
C ARG A 395 13.40 -9.75 21.32
N GLU A 396 14.48 -9.11 21.78
CA GLU A 396 14.75 -8.92 23.21
C GLU A 396 13.59 -8.23 23.94
N GLU A 397 12.97 -7.23 23.30
CA GLU A 397 11.81 -6.53 23.85
C GLU A 397 10.55 -7.40 23.87
N LEU A 398 10.35 -8.23 22.85
CA LEU A 398 9.22 -9.16 22.73
C LEU A 398 9.26 -10.28 23.78
N GLU A 399 10.46 -10.68 24.22
CA GLU A 399 10.68 -11.75 25.19
C GLU A 399 10.56 -11.30 26.66
N LYS A 400 10.45 -9.97 26.92
CA LYS A 400 10.15 -9.42 28.26
C LYS A 400 8.71 -9.66 28.66
#